data_26de186e74b25a93f2c8ce6611ffaa17
#
_entry.id   26de186e74b25a93f2c8ce6611ffaa17
#
_cell.length_a   1.000
_cell.length_b   1.000
_cell.length_c   1.000
_cell.angle_alpha   90.00
_cell.angle_beta   90.00
_cell.angle_gamma   90.00
#
_symmetry.space_group_name_H-M   'P 1'
#
loop_
_entity.id
_entity.type
_entity.pdbx_description
1 polymer ?
#
loop_
_entity_poly.entity_id
_entity_poly.type
_entity_poly.pdbx_seq_one_letter_code
_entity_poly.pdbx_strand_id
1 'polypeptide(L)'
;MIIPADYHAEGIQFFTPDDFSQQMAYMHHPAGHLIEPHFHNKISRKVFYTQEVLFIKKGKLEVDFYDDIQNYLESHILNAGDVILLASGGHGFTVLDELEMIEIKQGPYTGKQDKTRFIGTKEKK
;
A
#
# COMPACT_ATOMS: atom_id res chain seq x y z
N MET A 1 -5.33 3.52 1.25
CA MET A 1 -5.78 2.74 2.45
C MET A 1 -4.60 2.56 3.39
N ILE A 2 -4.77 2.95 4.64
CA ILE A 2 -3.69 2.91 5.64
C ILE A 2 -4.14 2.06 6.84
N ILE A 3 -3.28 1.12 7.25
CA ILE A 3 -3.43 0.43 8.53
C ILE A 3 -2.36 1.00 9.46
N PRO A 4 -2.74 1.81 10.48
CA PRO A 4 -1.74 2.34 11.42
C PRO A 4 -1.13 1.23 12.28
N ALA A 5 0.09 1.49 12.76
CA ALA A 5 0.85 0.52 13.55
C ALA A 5 0.11 0.05 14.82
N ASP A 6 -0.71 0.91 15.40
CA ASP A 6 -1.49 0.64 16.60
C ASP A 6 -2.88 0.06 16.34
N TYR A 7 -3.22 -0.23 15.07
CA TYR A 7 -4.48 -0.88 14.75
C TYR A 7 -4.58 -2.23 15.46
N HIS A 8 -5.73 -2.47 16.08
CA HIS A 8 -5.98 -3.70 16.83
C HIS A 8 -7.43 -4.14 16.67
N ALA A 9 -7.63 -5.41 16.39
CA ALA A 9 -8.95 -6.06 16.35
C ALA A 9 -8.77 -7.56 16.58
N GLU A 10 -9.87 -8.24 16.87
CA GLU A 10 -9.88 -9.71 16.97
C GLU A 10 -10.25 -10.34 15.63
N GLY A 11 -9.64 -11.48 15.31
CA GLY A 11 -9.93 -12.26 14.11
C GLY A 11 -9.38 -11.65 12.85
N ILE A 12 -10.11 -11.80 11.75
CA ILE A 12 -9.67 -11.40 10.41
C ILE A 12 -10.51 -10.22 9.94
N GLN A 13 -9.83 -9.17 9.49
CA GLN A 13 -10.45 -7.98 8.90
C GLN A 13 -9.89 -7.77 7.50
N PHE A 14 -10.71 -7.94 6.46
CA PHE A 14 -10.36 -7.57 5.09
C PHE A 14 -10.83 -6.16 4.81
N PHE A 15 -9.94 -5.29 4.32
CA PHE A 15 -10.22 -3.87 4.10
C PHE A 15 -10.45 -3.51 2.64
N THR A 16 -10.02 -4.38 1.73
CA THR A 16 -10.05 -4.11 0.30
C THR A 16 -11.32 -4.62 -0.36
N PRO A 17 -11.86 -3.90 -1.37
CA PRO A 17 -12.87 -4.46 -2.26
C PRO A 17 -12.36 -5.74 -2.93
N ASP A 18 -13.28 -6.66 -3.24
CA ASP A 18 -12.94 -7.97 -3.79
C ASP A 18 -12.25 -7.90 -5.16
N ASP A 19 -12.45 -6.82 -5.89
CA ASP A 19 -11.90 -6.61 -7.24
C ASP A 19 -10.51 -5.98 -7.24
N PHE A 20 -9.97 -5.62 -6.10
CA PHE A 20 -8.59 -5.12 -6.03
C PHE A 20 -7.60 -6.25 -6.31
N SER A 21 -6.58 -5.97 -7.12
CA SER A 21 -5.53 -6.94 -7.44
C SER A 21 -4.67 -7.29 -6.23
N GLN A 22 -4.51 -6.36 -5.29
CA GLN A 22 -3.88 -6.60 -4.00
C GLN A 22 -4.96 -6.58 -2.92
N GLN A 23 -5.02 -7.65 -2.15
CA GLN A 23 -5.95 -7.77 -1.04
C GLN A 23 -5.21 -7.53 0.26
N MET A 24 -5.72 -6.63 1.09
CA MET A 24 -5.10 -6.26 2.36
C MET A 24 -6.01 -6.59 3.53
N ALA A 25 -5.46 -7.32 4.49
CA ALA A 25 -6.18 -7.75 5.68
C ALA A 25 -5.30 -7.62 6.92
N TYR A 26 -5.97 -7.51 8.05
CA TYR A 26 -5.37 -7.63 9.38
C TYR A 26 -5.84 -8.95 10.00
N MET A 27 -4.94 -9.65 10.66
CA MET A 27 -5.25 -10.91 11.33
C MET A 27 -4.70 -10.91 12.74
N HIS A 28 -5.53 -11.33 13.69
CA HIS A 28 -5.14 -11.52 15.08
C HIS A 28 -5.73 -12.83 15.59
N HIS A 29 -4.86 -13.76 15.93
CA HIS A 29 -5.23 -15.09 16.43
C HIS A 29 -4.51 -15.40 17.74
N PRO A 30 -5.14 -16.15 18.65
CA PRO A 30 -4.47 -16.58 19.88
C PRO A 30 -3.41 -17.63 19.57
N ALA A 31 -2.48 -17.82 20.51
CA ALA A 31 -1.51 -18.92 20.44
C ALA A 31 -2.23 -20.27 20.31
N GLY A 32 -1.72 -21.14 19.46
CA GLY A 32 -2.30 -22.46 19.22
C GLY A 32 -3.40 -22.49 18.17
N HIS A 33 -3.86 -21.34 17.67
CA HIS A 33 -4.82 -21.30 16.57
C HIS A 33 -4.20 -21.97 15.34
N LEU A 34 -4.93 -22.89 14.72
CA LEU A 34 -4.46 -23.60 13.53
C LEU A 34 -5.06 -22.98 12.27
N ILE A 35 -4.20 -22.62 11.33
CA ILE A 35 -4.60 -22.32 9.96
C ILE A 35 -4.24 -23.56 9.16
N GLU A 36 -5.27 -24.22 8.60
CA GLU A 36 -5.04 -25.48 7.88
C GLU A 36 -4.12 -25.27 6.68
N PRO A 37 -3.20 -26.20 6.41
CA PRO A 37 -2.39 -26.16 5.21
C PRO A 37 -3.25 -26.09 3.95
N HIS A 38 -2.89 -25.21 3.02
CA HIS A 38 -3.62 -25.03 1.78
C HIS A 38 -2.68 -24.55 0.68
N PHE A 39 -3.14 -24.65 -0.56
CA PHE A 39 -2.49 -24.00 -1.71
C PHE A 39 -3.55 -23.23 -2.49
N HIS A 40 -3.11 -22.18 -3.17
CA HIS A 40 -3.99 -21.40 -4.02
C HIS A 40 -4.03 -21.99 -5.43
N ASN A 41 -5.23 -22.14 -5.97
CA ASN A 41 -5.42 -22.70 -7.30
C ASN A 41 -4.93 -21.73 -8.38
N LYS A 42 -4.47 -22.29 -9.49
CA LYS A 42 -4.10 -21.49 -10.65
C LYS A 42 -5.35 -20.92 -11.30
N ILE A 43 -5.49 -19.60 -11.26
CA ILE A 43 -6.63 -18.87 -11.81
C ILE A 43 -6.11 -17.74 -12.67
N SER A 44 -6.69 -17.58 -13.89
CA SER A 44 -6.38 -16.45 -14.75
C SER A 44 -6.96 -15.16 -14.17
N ARG A 45 -6.15 -14.11 -14.14
CA ARG A 45 -6.55 -12.78 -13.66
C ARG A 45 -6.09 -11.72 -14.66
N LYS A 46 -6.93 -10.68 -14.83
CA LYS A 46 -6.54 -9.49 -15.57
C LYS A 46 -6.25 -8.38 -14.58
N VAL A 47 -5.08 -7.75 -14.70
CA VAL A 47 -4.63 -6.67 -13.83
C VAL A 47 -4.22 -5.50 -14.72
N PHE A 48 -4.87 -4.35 -14.53
CA PHE A 48 -4.62 -3.15 -15.34
C PHE A 48 -3.77 -2.10 -14.62
N TYR A 49 -3.86 -2.06 -13.28
CA TYR A 49 -3.17 -1.07 -12.46
C TYR A 49 -2.13 -1.74 -11.59
N THR A 50 -0.99 -1.08 -11.45
CA THR A 50 0.01 -1.49 -10.48
C THR A 50 -0.43 -0.99 -9.10
N GLN A 51 -0.83 -1.91 -8.23
CA GLN A 51 -1.07 -1.60 -6.82
C GLN A 51 0.19 -1.90 -6.02
N GLU A 52 0.46 -1.07 -5.04
CA GLU A 52 1.65 -1.18 -4.20
C GLU A 52 1.27 -1.19 -2.73
N VAL A 53 1.95 -2.04 -1.94
CA VAL A 53 1.87 -2.03 -0.49
C VAL A 53 3.22 -1.61 0.05
N LEU A 54 3.24 -0.60 0.92
CA LEU A 54 4.44 -0.18 1.62
C LEU A 54 4.30 -0.46 3.10
N PHE A 55 5.31 -1.07 3.68
CA PHE A 55 5.44 -1.25 5.12
C PHE A 55 6.60 -0.37 5.61
N ILE A 56 6.30 0.54 6.54
CA ILE A 56 7.31 1.43 7.12
C ILE A 56 7.99 0.69 8.27
N LYS A 57 9.24 0.32 8.04
CA LYS A 57 10.03 -0.41 9.03
C LYS A 57 10.70 0.54 10.02
N LYS A 58 11.17 1.70 9.54
CA LYS A 58 11.86 2.70 10.34
C LYS A 58 11.67 4.07 9.72
N GLY A 59 11.55 5.11 10.53
CA GLY A 59 11.55 6.48 10.08
C GLY A 59 10.16 7.06 9.87
N LYS A 60 10.10 8.06 9.01
CA LYS A 60 8.89 8.83 8.78
C LYS A 60 8.81 9.26 7.32
N LEU A 61 7.66 8.99 6.70
CA LEU A 61 7.41 9.26 5.29
C LEU A 61 6.14 10.10 5.14
N GLU A 62 6.24 11.20 4.40
CA GLU A 62 5.06 11.92 3.95
C GLU A 62 4.64 11.39 2.58
N VAL A 63 3.39 11.00 2.44
CA VAL A 63 2.80 10.56 1.18
C VAL A 63 1.85 11.63 0.68
N ASP A 64 2.08 12.11 -0.55
CA ASP A 64 1.22 13.07 -1.24
C ASP A 64 0.36 12.32 -2.25
N PHE A 65 -0.95 12.58 -2.23
CA PHE A 65 -1.90 11.93 -3.13
C PHE A 65 -2.36 12.89 -4.22
N TYR A 66 -2.45 12.37 -5.43
CA TYR A 66 -2.90 13.08 -6.62
C TYR A 66 -4.02 12.29 -7.31
N ASP A 67 -4.91 13.00 -7.99
CA ASP A 67 -5.91 12.36 -8.85
C ASP A 67 -5.29 11.94 -10.20
N ASP A 68 -6.12 11.32 -11.07
CA ASP A 68 -5.66 10.81 -12.37
C ASP A 68 -5.23 11.91 -13.35
N ILE A 69 -5.60 13.16 -13.09
CA ILE A 69 -5.19 14.32 -13.90
C ILE A 69 -4.16 15.19 -13.18
N GLN A 70 -3.46 14.60 -12.21
CA GLN A 70 -2.30 15.18 -11.52
C GLN A 70 -2.62 16.35 -10.59
N ASN A 71 -3.87 16.51 -10.15
CA ASN A 71 -4.21 17.47 -9.12
C ASN A 71 -3.89 16.93 -7.72
N TYR A 72 -3.26 17.77 -6.91
CA TYR A 72 -2.98 17.44 -5.51
C TYR A 72 -4.28 17.31 -4.71
N LEU A 73 -4.40 16.25 -3.92
CA LEU A 73 -5.57 15.99 -3.08
C LEU A 73 -5.26 16.21 -1.59
N GLU A 74 -4.36 15.41 -1.04
CA GLU A 74 -4.03 15.45 0.39
C GLU A 74 -2.70 14.76 0.65
N SER A 75 -2.19 14.90 1.88
CA SER A 75 -0.98 14.22 2.33
C SER A 75 -1.23 13.52 3.65
N HIS A 76 -0.52 12.42 3.86
CA HIS A 76 -0.50 11.70 5.13
C HIS A 76 0.93 11.39 5.54
N ILE A 77 1.19 11.43 6.85
CA ILE A 77 2.47 11.05 7.42
C ILE A 77 2.36 9.63 7.93
N LEU A 78 3.26 8.77 7.46
CA LEU A 78 3.38 7.38 7.91
C LEU A 78 4.56 7.26 8.86
N ASN A 79 4.35 6.53 9.93
CA ASN A 79 5.36 6.24 10.94
C ASN A 79 5.74 4.76 10.91
N ALA A 80 6.82 4.40 11.63
CA ALA A 80 7.24 3.00 11.73
C ALA A 80 6.09 2.09 12.17
N GLY A 81 5.90 0.98 11.46
CA GLY A 81 4.83 0.01 11.68
C GLY A 81 3.56 0.25 10.87
N ASP A 82 3.42 1.42 10.24
CA ASP A 82 2.28 1.70 9.38
C ASP A 82 2.38 0.95 8.05
N VAL A 83 1.23 0.52 7.53
CA VAL A 83 1.12 -0.13 6.21
C VAL A 83 0.17 0.69 5.35
N ILE A 84 0.56 0.94 4.10
CA ILE A 84 -0.30 1.63 3.13
C ILE A 84 -0.46 0.80 1.86
N LEU A 85 -1.69 0.74 1.35
CA LEU A 85 -2.00 0.26 0.01
C LEU A 85 -2.27 1.45 -0.91
N LEU A 86 -1.48 1.56 -1.97
CA LEU A 86 -1.63 2.54 -3.05
C LEU A 86 -2.35 1.85 -4.20
N ALA A 87 -3.65 2.10 -4.34
CA ALA A 87 -4.52 1.36 -5.26
C ALA A 87 -4.63 2.02 -6.64
N SER A 88 -4.79 3.33 -6.69
CA SER A 88 -4.98 4.10 -7.92
C SER A 88 -4.63 5.57 -7.68
N GLY A 89 -4.60 6.36 -8.76
CA GLY A 89 -4.19 7.76 -8.71
C GLY A 89 -2.68 7.93 -8.62
N GLY A 90 -2.25 9.17 -8.50
CA GLY A 90 -0.84 9.52 -8.38
C GLY A 90 -0.40 9.62 -6.92
N HIS A 91 0.86 9.38 -6.68
CA HIS A 91 1.44 9.56 -5.35
C HIS A 91 2.89 10.04 -5.46
N GLY A 92 3.32 10.77 -4.45
CA GLY A 92 4.70 11.20 -4.27
C GLY A 92 5.11 11.01 -2.82
N PHE A 93 6.42 10.98 -2.59
CA PHE A 93 6.97 10.74 -1.26
C PHE A 93 8.00 11.79 -0.89
N THR A 94 7.97 12.20 0.38
CA THR A 94 9.05 12.98 1.00
C THR A 94 9.50 12.24 2.25
N VAL A 95 10.78 11.92 2.31
CA VAL A 95 11.40 11.29 3.49
C VAL A 95 11.63 12.37 4.53
N LEU A 96 10.96 12.25 5.69
CA LEU A 96 11.07 13.22 6.77
C LEU A 96 12.13 12.85 7.80
N ASP A 97 12.25 11.56 8.12
CA ASP A 97 13.32 10.98 8.93
C ASP A 97 13.93 9.81 8.17
N GLU A 98 15.16 9.44 8.48
CA GLU A 98 15.85 8.32 7.83
C GLU A 98 14.92 7.11 7.71
N LEU A 99 14.69 6.65 6.48
CA LEU A 99 13.61 5.73 6.15
C LEU A 99 14.14 4.35 5.76
N GLU A 100 13.55 3.33 6.37
CA GLU A 100 13.58 1.97 5.85
C GLU A 100 12.15 1.52 5.61
N MET A 101 11.86 1.05 4.41
CA MET A 101 10.52 0.52 4.08
C MET A 101 10.63 -0.68 3.16
N ILE A 102 9.60 -1.52 3.21
CA ILE A 102 9.45 -2.68 2.31
C ILE A 102 8.33 -2.37 1.34
N GLU A 103 8.62 -2.50 0.05
CA GLU A 103 7.64 -2.34 -1.02
C GLU A 103 7.24 -3.72 -1.56
N ILE A 104 5.95 -3.96 -1.69
CA ILE A 104 5.37 -5.12 -2.36
C ILE A 104 4.46 -4.58 -3.45
N LYS A 105 4.71 -4.92 -4.69
CA LYS A 105 3.89 -4.40 -5.77
C LYS A 105 3.53 -5.46 -6.79
N GLN A 106 2.49 -5.16 -7.55
CA GLN A 106 2.04 -6.01 -8.64
C GLN A 106 3.17 -6.22 -9.65
N GLY A 107 3.46 -7.47 -9.96
CA GLY A 107 4.33 -7.88 -11.05
C GLY A 107 3.52 -8.50 -12.20
N PRO A 108 4.20 -9.00 -13.22
CA PRO A 108 5.64 -8.95 -13.50
C PRO A 108 6.17 -7.53 -13.76
N TYR A 109 7.49 -7.36 -13.63
CA TYR A 109 8.14 -6.09 -13.90
C TYR A 109 8.05 -5.71 -15.38
N THR A 110 7.51 -4.53 -15.67
CA THR A 110 7.28 -4.02 -17.03
C THR A 110 8.18 -2.84 -17.41
N GLY A 111 9.09 -2.45 -16.52
CA GLY A 111 10.04 -1.36 -16.79
C GLY A 111 9.37 0.00 -16.86
N LYS A 112 9.79 0.81 -17.84
CA LYS A 112 9.34 2.19 -18.00
C LYS A 112 7.87 2.34 -18.36
N GLN A 113 7.21 1.27 -18.82
CA GLN A 113 5.80 1.29 -19.20
C GLN A 113 4.86 1.40 -18.00
N ASP A 114 5.34 1.08 -16.80
CA ASP A 114 4.53 1.01 -15.60
C ASP A 114 4.08 2.39 -15.10
N LYS A 115 4.92 3.40 -15.25
CA LYS A 115 4.65 4.69 -14.62
C LYS A 115 4.97 5.89 -15.50
N THR A 116 4.23 6.96 -15.24
CA THR A 116 4.49 8.30 -15.78
C THR A 116 4.85 9.23 -14.63
N ARG A 117 6.03 9.83 -14.67
CA ARG A 117 6.46 10.81 -13.68
C ARG A 117 5.96 12.19 -14.05
N PHE A 118 5.61 12.98 -13.03
CA PHE A 118 5.17 14.35 -13.22
C PHE A 118 5.66 15.24 -12.08
N ILE A 119 5.61 16.56 -12.31
CA ILE A 119 5.96 17.54 -11.27
C ILE A 119 4.72 17.76 -10.40
N GLY A 120 4.85 17.52 -9.09
CA GLY A 120 3.76 17.68 -8.15
C GLY A 120 3.30 19.14 -8.04
N THR A 121 1.98 19.33 -7.93
CA THR A 121 1.36 20.66 -7.79
C THR A 121 1.19 21.09 -6.34
N LYS A 122 1.61 20.26 -5.38
CA LYS A 122 1.56 20.61 -3.96
C LYS A 122 2.49 21.79 -3.69
N GLU A 123 1.94 22.84 -3.09
CA GLU A 123 2.75 23.96 -2.62
C GLU A 123 3.58 23.53 -1.40
N LYS A 124 4.89 23.75 -1.48
CA LYS A 124 5.78 23.54 -0.33
C LYS A 124 5.73 24.80 0.54
N LYS A 125 5.36 24.59 1.77
CA LYS A 125 5.41 25.68 2.77
C LYS A 125 6.84 25.84 3.28
#